data_d3096a166e794e02cb2a300161bc760c
#
_entry.id   d3096a166e794e02cb2a300161bc760c
#
_cell.length_a   1.000
_cell.length_b   1.000
_cell.length_c   1.000
_cell.angle_alpha   90.00
_cell.angle_beta   90.00
_cell.angle_gamma   90.00
#
_symmetry.space_group_name_H-M   'P 1'
#
loop_
_entity.id
_entity.type
_entity.pdbx_description
1 polymer ?
#
loop_
_entity_poly.entity_id
_entity_poly.type
_entity_poly.pdbx_seq_one_letter_code
_entity_poly.pdbx_strand_id
1 'polypeptide(L)'
;MKKLFALLLAAMMALSLVACGGSSDTTSDSTDSAAGNTEEPVTLTAIVAGLTEDSPSGEALKKFAELCNEYSGGSVTIDCFFNTELGNVSACVESTAQGTIDIVSTGTSYFAGYVPAIQVFELPYVFASYDEAHQTLDNEPGKAIADLFESTDLKMLCYWESGMRHVTNSRNPIITPADMSGLKIRTVVSATQQATWEAFGAIPMALDMGEVFTALQNHTVDAQENTLSSITSYKMYEVQDYLSMTYH
;
A
#
# COMPACT_ATOMS: atom_id res chain seq x y z
N MET A 1 -7.52 -15.78 50.62
CA MET A 1 -6.42 -15.09 49.91
C MET A 1 -6.89 -13.98 48.95
N LYS A 2 -8.06 -14.06 48.31
CA LYS A 2 -8.56 -12.99 47.39
C LYS A 2 -8.99 -11.67 48.05
N LYS A 3 -9.32 -11.66 49.35
CA LYS A 3 -9.74 -10.46 50.08
C LYS A 3 -8.59 -9.63 50.66
N LEU A 4 -7.39 -10.22 50.79
CA LEU A 4 -6.20 -9.50 51.29
C LEU A 4 -5.51 -8.70 50.17
N PHE A 5 -5.65 -9.12 48.90
CA PHE A 5 -5.08 -8.41 47.74
C PHE A 5 -5.85 -7.13 47.39
N ALA A 6 -7.15 -7.09 47.64
CA ALA A 6 -7.97 -5.89 47.35
C ALA A 6 -7.72 -4.74 48.35
N LEU A 7 -7.29 -5.04 49.57
CA LEU A 7 -6.97 -4.02 50.59
C LEU A 7 -5.58 -3.37 50.40
N LEU A 8 -4.64 -4.08 49.77
CA LEU A 8 -3.30 -3.54 49.46
C LEU A 8 -3.32 -2.60 48.22
N LEU A 9 -4.23 -2.81 47.28
CA LEU A 9 -4.38 -1.92 46.10
C LEU A 9 -5.06 -0.58 46.47
N ALA A 10 -5.96 -0.57 47.44
CA ALA A 10 -6.63 0.64 47.91
C ALA A 10 -5.72 1.55 48.75
N ALA A 11 -4.68 1.02 49.40
CA ALA A 11 -3.75 1.79 50.22
C ALA A 11 -2.67 2.53 49.43
N MET A 12 -2.38 2.12 48.18
CA MET A 12 -1.41 2.82 47.31
C MET A 12 -1.97 4.03 46.54
N MET A 13 -3.29 4.19 46.45
CA MET A 13 -3.92 5.36 45.77
C MET A 13 -4.14 6.56 46.71
N ALA A 14 -3.87 6.46 48.00
CA ALA A 14 -4.15 7.52 48.96
C ALA A 14 -2.93 8.39 49.32
N LEU A 15 -1.73 8.16 48.80
CA LEU A 15 -0.51 8.88 49.13
C LEU A 15 -0.02 9.92 48.13
N SER A 16 -0.79 10.27 47.06
CA SER A 16 -0.35 11.22 46.04
C SER A 16 -1.03 12.61 46.09
N LEU A 17 -1.66 12.99 47.20
CA LEU A 17 -2.42 14.24 47.29
C LEU A 17 -1.99 15.17 48.46
N VAL A 18 -0.68 15.30 48.71
CA VAL A 18 -0.19 16.37 49.63
C VAL A 18 1.13 16.92 49.10
N ALA A 19 1.06 17.91 48.24
CA ALA A 19 2.07 18.94 48.05
C ALA A 19 1.56 20.06 47.15
N CYS A 20 0.76 20.98 47.65
CA CYS A 20 0.65 22.31 47.07
C CYS A 20 0.17 23.27 48.17
N GLY A 21 1.08 24.09 48.65
CA GLY A 21 0.78 25.17 49.59
C GLY A 21 2.03 25.95 49.95
N GLY A 22 2.20 27.12 49.34
CA GLY A 22 3.28 28.05 49.71
C GLY A 22 3.34 29.23 48.75
N SER A 23 2.59 30.31 49.06
CA SER A 23 2.65 31.61 48.37
C SER A 23 3.98 32.32 48.66
N SER A 24 4.54 33.00 47.66
CA SER A 24 5.12 34.37 47.81
C SER A 24 5.37 34.99 46.42
N ASP A 25 4.91 36.22 46.31
CA ASP A 25 5.07 37.15 45.20
C ASP A 25 6.52 37.36 44.79
N THR A 26 6.79 37.52 43.49
CA THR A 26 7.52 38.66 42.95
C THR A 26 7.59 38.62 41.41
N THR A 27 7.08 39.76 40.82
CA THR A 27 7.51 40.46 39.57
C THR A 27 7.68 39.70 38.24
N SER A 28 6.82 40.07 37.33
CA SER A 28 6.87 40.06 35.88
C SER A 28 8.26 40.14 35.23
N ASP A 29 8.54 39.13 34.39
CA ASP A 29 9.26 39.40 33.12
C ASP A 29 8.60 38.50 32.06
N SER A 30 8.00 39.19 31.08
CA SER A 30 7.30 38.57 29.94
C SER A 30 8.35 38.18 28.88
N THR A 31 8.84 36.98 28.98
CA THR A 31 9.46 36.30 27.84
C THR A 31 8.43 35.40 27.21
N ASP A 32 8.02 35.79 26.04
CA ASP A 32 7.16 35.01 25.12
C ASP A 32 7.87 33.72 24.75
N SER A 33 7.70 32.69 25.58
CA SER A 33 8.11 31.33 25.26
C SER A 33 6.99 30.75 24.42
N ALA A 34 7.21 30.73 23.12
CA ALA A 34 6.46 29.85 22.22
C ALA A 34 6.45 28.45 22.85
N ALA A 35 5.32 28.05 23.40
CA ALA A 35 5.06 26.69 23.83
C ALA A 35 5.11 25.82 22.57
N GLY A 36 6.28 25.30 22.23
CA GLY A 36 6.42 24.22 21.30
C GLY A 36 5.63 23.05 21.86
N ASN A 37 4.58 22.67 21.18
CA ASN A 37 3.90 21.41 21.40
C ASN A 37 4.94 20.32 21.14
N THR A 38 5.62 19.83 22.15
CA THR A 38 6.48 18.65 22.06
C THR A 38 5.54 17.45 22.09
N GLU A 39 4.95 17.14 20.91
CA GLU A 39 4.32 15.83 20.72
C GLU A 39 5.39 14.74 20.96
N GLU A 40 5.02 13.66 21.65
CA GLU A 40 5.93 12.54 21.83
C GLU A 40 6.30 11.96 20.46
N PRO A 41 7.59 11.64 20.22
CA PRO A 41 8.00 11.05 18.96
C PRO A 41 7.23 9.76 18.67
N VAL A 42 6.75 9.63 17.44
CA VAL A 42 6.01 8.46 16.96
C VAL A 42 6.82 7.73 15.90
N THR A 43 6.80 6.39 15.94
CA THR A 43 7.33 5.54 14.90
C THR A 43 6.18 4.81 14.22
N LEU A 44 6.05 4.97 12.92
CA LEU A 44 5.04 4.33 12.08
C LEU A 44 5.66 3.17 11.29
N THR A 45 4.88 2.12 11.07
CA THR A 45 5.23 0.99 10.23
C THR A 45 4.63 1.19 8.84
N ALA A 46 5.46 1.20 7.81
CA ALA A 46 5.01 1.37 6.43
C ALA A 46 5.53 0.25 5.52
N ILE A 47 4.70 -0.23 4.60
CA ILE A 47 5.09 -1.24 3.63
C ILE A 47 4.71 -0.87 2.20
N VAL A 48 5.63 -1.11 1.27
CA VAL A 48 5.31 -1.27 -0.16
C VAL A 48 5.10 -2.76 -0.41
N ALA A 49 3.84 -3.19 -0.33
CA ALA A 49 3.47 -4.60 -0.40
C ALA A 49 3.49 -5.10 -1.86
N GLY A 50 4.18 -6.22 -2.08
CA GLY A 50 4.29 -6.86 -3.39
C GLY A 50 5.25 -6.16 -4.36
N LEU A 51 6.13 -5.27 -3.89
CA LEU A 51 7.22 -4.67 -4.67
C LEU A 51 8.50 -4.64 -3.84
N THR A 52 9.64 -4.79 -4.50
CA THR A 52 10.95 -4.88 -3.85
C THR A 52 11.47 -3.49 -3.43
N GLU A 53 12.45 -3.48 -2.53
CA GLU A 53 13.09 -2.26 -2.02
C GLU A 53 13.71 -1.40 -3.13
N ASP A 54 14.29 -2.03 -4.15
CA ASP A 54 14.93 -1.42 -5.31
C ASP A 54 13.96 -1.00 -6.43
N SER A 55 12.66 -1.25 -6.25
CA SER A 55 11.62 -0.77 -7.15
C SER A 55 11.42 0.75 -7.02
N PRO A 56 10.88 1.44 -8.05
CA PRO A 56 10.54 2.86 -7.95
C PRO A 56 9.67 3.20 -6.73
N SER A 57 8.70 2.33 -6.41
CA SER A 57 7.84 2.51 -5.23
C SER A 57 8.60 2.28 -3.92
N GLY A 58 9.58 1.35 -3.89
CA GLY A 58 10.44 1.14 -2.74
C GLY A 58 11.31 2.37 -2.46
N GLU A 59 11.94 2.93 -3.49
CA GLU A 59 12.70 4.18 -3.38
C GLU A 59 11.80 5.36 -2.96
N ALA A 60 10.56 5.42 -3.46
CA ALA A 60 9.59 6.44 -3.07
C ALA A 60 9.22 6.33 -1.59
N LEU A 61 9.04 5.11 -1.04
CA LEU A 61 8.75 4.93 0.38
C LEU A 61 9.92 5.40 1.25
N LYS A 62 11.16 5.08 0.90
CA LYS A 62 12.35 5.56 1.62
C LYS A 62 12.42 7.10 1.61
N LYS A 63 12.15 7.71 0.46
CA LYS A 63 12.12 9.17 0.36
C LYS A 63 10.97 9.80 1.13
N PHE A 64 9.80 9.18 1.14
CA PHE A 64 8.67 9.60 1.95
C PHE A 64 9.00 9.57 3.44
N ALA A 65 9.64 8.50 3.92
CA ALA A 65 10.07 8.37 5.31
C ALA A 65 11.08 9.46 5.71
N GLU A 66 12.08 9.72 4.85
CA GLU A 66 13.06 10.80 5.04
C GLU A 66 12.39 12.16 5.19
N LEU A 67 11.46 12.49 4.26
CA LEU A 67 10.74 13.76 4.26
C LEU A 67 9.79 13.91 5.45
N CYS A 68 9.12 12.84 5.86
CA CYS A 68 8.29 12.86 7.07
C CYS A 68 9.12 13.18 8.32
N ASN A 69 10.29 12.58 8.45
CA ASN A 69 11.20 12.86 9.56
C ASN A 69 11.73 14.31 9.51
N GLU A 70 12.15 14.77 8.33
CA GLU A 70 12.65 16.14 8.13
C GLU A 70 11.55 17.18 8.47
N TYR A 71 10.36 17.06 7.88
CA TYR A 71 9.28 18.06 8.03
C TYR A 71 8.63 18.03 9.41
N SER A 72 8.68 16.91 10.11
CA SER A 72 8.21 16.79 11.48
C SER A 72 9.25 17.25 12.51
N GLY A 73 10.47 17.65 12.08
CA GLY A 73 11.56 17.98 12.99
C GLY A 73 12.03 16.79 13.81
N GLY A 74 11.90 15.57 13.29
CA GLY A 74 12.29 14.32 13.95
C GLY A 74 11.21 13.70 14.85
N SER A 75 10.02 14.29 14.94
CA SER A 75 8.93 13.72 15.76
C SER A 75 8.23 12.53 15.10
N VAL A 76 8.34 12.35 13.78
CA VAL A 76 7.82 11.21 13.04
C VAL A 76 8.96 10.43 12.42
N THR A 77 9.02 9.12 12.72
CA THR A 77 9.92 8.15 12.09
C THR A 77 9.08 7.08 11.41
N ILE A 78 9.53 6.56 10.27
CA ILE A 78 8.84 5.50 9.54
C ILE A 78 9.80 4.33 9.32
N ASP A 79 9.43 3.17 9.84
CA ASP A 79 10.08 1.90 9.57
C ASP A 79 9.53 1.34 8.25
N CYS A 80 10.40 1.26 7.25
CA CYS A 80 10.06 0.85 5.90
C CYS A 80 10.23 -0.65 5.70
N PHE A 81 9.20 -1.31 5.15
CA PHE A 81 9.18 -2.72 4.78
C PHE A 81 8.81 -2.88 3.31
N PHE A 82 9.18 -4.01 2.72
CA PHE A 82 9.03 -4.24 1.29
C PHE A 82 8.54 -5.65 0.99
N ASN A 83 7.99 -5.82 -0.22
CA ASN A 83 7.57 -7.11 -0.75
C ASN A 83 6.61 -7.85 0.19
N THR A 84 7.03 -9.00 0.74
CA THR A 84 6.23 -9.86 1.62
C THR A 84 6.78 -9.92 3.05
N GLU A 85 7.59 -8.97 3.46
CA GLU A 85 8.23 -8.95 4.79
C GLU A 85 7.23 -8.91 5.94
N LEU A 86 6.07 -8.28 5.76
CA LEU A 86 4.98 -8.24 6.75
C LEU A 86 3.79 -9.13 6.37
N GLY A 87 3.93 -9.98 5.36
CA GLY A 87 2.89 -10.87 4.86
C GLY A 87 2.61 -10.71 3.37
N ASN A 88 1.64 -11.46 2.84
CA ASN A 88 1.20 -11.25 1.47
C ASN A 88 0.43 -9.93 1.32
N VAL A 89 0.24 -9.48 0.07
CA VAL A 89 -0.33 -8.14 -0.20
C VAL A 89 -1.71 -7.96 0.43
N SER A 90 -2.60 -8.95 0.29
CA SER A 90 -3.95 -8.88 0.87
C SER A 90 -3.92 -8.79 2.40
N ALA A 91 -3.02 -9.56 3.04
CA ALA A 91 -2.84 -9.52 4.49
C ALA A 91 -2.30 -8.17 4.97
N CYS A 92 -1.40 -7.53 4.22
CA CYS A 92 -0.89 -6.20 4.55
C CYS A 92 -1.99 -5.13 4.50
N VAL A 93 -2.87 -5.17 3.49
CA VAL A 93 -4.03 -4.24 3.40
C VAL A 93 -5.00 -4.47 4.57
N GLU A 94 -5.31 -5.73 4.89
CA GLU A 94 -6.16 -6.06 6.04
C GLU A 94 -5.54 -5.60 7.36
N SER A 95 -4.24 -5.83 7.56
CA SER A 95 -3.50 -5.38 8.74
C SER A 95 -3.49 -3.86 8.90
N THR A 96 -3.46 -3.13 7.78
CA THR A 96 -3.57 -1.66 7.79
C THR A 96 -4.97 -1.23 8.19
N ALA A 97 -6.02 -1.85 7.68
CA ALA A 97 -7.39 -1.58 8.11
C ALA A 97 -7.62 -1.90 9.59
N GLN A 98 -6.90 -2.88 10.14
CA GLN A 98 -6.93 -3.23 11.57
C GLN A 98 -6.01 -2.37 12.45
N GLY A 99 -5.20 -1.50 11.87
CA GLY A 99 -4.27 -0.60 12.59
C GLY A 99 -3.01 -1.29 13.14
N THR A 100 -2.63 -2.46 12.62
CA THR A 100 -1.37 -3.15 12.97
C THR A 100 -0.21 -2.79 12.04
N ILE A 101 -0.50 -2.30 10.85
CA ILE A 101 0.39 -1.60 9.94
C ILE A 101 -0.18 -0.20 9.76
N ASP A 102 0.64 0.84 9.83
CA ASP A 102 0.15 2.22 9.76
C ASP A 102 -0.06 2.69 8.32
N ILE A 103 0.83 2.26 7.41
CA ILE A 103 0.80 2.71 6.01
C ILE A 103 1.07 1.52 5.07
N VAL A 104 0.22 1.36 4.05
CA VAL A 104 0.44 0.39 2.97
C VAL A 104 0.37 1.08 1.62
N SER A 105 1.34 0.80 0.75
CA SER A 105 1.32 1.15 -0.67
C SER A 105 1.27 -0.12 -1.49
N THR A 106 0.26 -0.27 -2.35
CA THR A 106 0.11 -1.41 -3.25
C THR A 106 -0.87 -1.09 -4.39
N GLY A 107 -1.14 -2.05 -5.27
CA GLY A 107 -2.08 -1.89 -6.38
C GLY A 107 -3.51 -1.60 -5.91
N THR A 108 -4.23 -0.78 -6.67
CA THR A 108 -5.60 -0.35 -6.39
C THR A 108 -6.59 -1.51 -6.25
N SER A 109 -6.38 -2.60 -6.99
CA SER A 109 -7.20 -3.82 -6.96
C SER A 109 -7.37 -4.43 -5.56
N TYR A 110 -6.37 -4.33 -4.70
CA TYR A 110 -6.41 -4.89 -3.36
C TYR A 110 -7.33 -4.12 -2.40
N PHE A 111 -7.77 -2.93 -2.77
CA PHE A 111 -8.71 -2.12 -2.00
C PHE A 111 -10.16 -2.27 -2.46
N ALA A 112 -10.44 -3.07 -3.49
CA ALA A 112 -11.78 -3.24 -4.06
C ALA A 112 -12.83 -3.77 -3.05
N GLY A 113 -12.39 -4.52 -2.03
CA GLY A 113 -13.26 -4.99 -0.94
C GLY A 113 -13.70 -3.87 0.01
N TYR A 114 -12.96 -2.80 0.11
CA TYR A 114 -13.25 -1.61 0.94
C TYR A 114 -13.98 -0.54 0.12
N VAL A 115 -13.50 -0.25 -1.06
CA VAL A 115 -14.05 0.76 -1.98
C VAL A 115 -14.21 0.14 -3.38
N PRO A 116 -15.36 -0.49 -3.69
CA PRO A 116 -15.56 -1.15 -4.99
C PRO A 116 -15.36 -0.24 -6.21
N ALA A 117 -15.62 1.05 -6.08
CA ALA A 117 -15.48 2.02 -7.16
C ALA A 117 -14.03 2.18 -7.65
N ILE A 118 -13.01 1.84 -6.83
CA ILE A 118 -11.59 1.93 -7.22
C ILE A 118 -11.26 1.01 -8.40
N GLN A 119 -12.09 -0.01 -8.66
CA GLN A 119 -11.93 -0.92 -9.78
C GLN A 119 -12.07 -0.24 -11.15
N VAL A 120 -12.55 1.00 -11.21
CA VAL A 120 -12.55 1.78 -12.45
C VAL A 120 -11.13 1.93 -13.01
N PHE A 121 -10.11 1.99 -12.15
CA PHE A 121 -8.70 2.07 -12.54
C PHE A 121 -8.11 0.72 -12.99
N GLU A 122 -8.85 -0.37 -12.83
CA GLU A 122 -8.48 -1.71 -13.32
C GLU A 122 -9.01 -2.00 -14.74
N LEU A 123 -9.81 -1.08 -15.29
CA LEU A 123 -10.30 -1.22 -16.66
C LEU A 123 -9.15 -0.99 -17.64
N PRO A 124 -9.01 -1.86 -18.66
CA PRO A 124 -7.95 -1.71 -19.64
C PRO A 124 -8.15 -0.43 -20.46
N TYR A 125 -7.05 0.26 -20.76
CA TYR A 125 -7.03 1.46 -21.61
C TYR A 125 -7.89 2.63 -21.10
N VAL A 126 -8.16 2.67 -19.78
CA VAL A 126 -8.92 3.79 -19.18
C VAL A 126 -8.14 5.10 -19.26
N PHE A 127 -6.81 5.02 -19.29
CA PHE A 127 -5.93 6.16 -19.52
C PHE A 127 -5.14 5.98 -20.83
N ALA A 128 -5.13 6.97 -21.68
CA ALA A 128 -4.40 6.95 -22.94
C ALA A 128 -2.92 7.36 -22.78
N SER A 129 -2.56 7.99 -21.65
CA SER A 129 -1.19 8.44 -21.35
C SER A 129 -0.97 8.62 -19.86
N TYR A 130 0.29 8.73 -19.45
CA TYR A 130 0.67 9.11 -18.08
C TYR A 130 0.13 10.48 -17.67
N ASP A 131 0.21 11.45 -18.58
CA ASP A 131 -0.30 12.82 -18.32
C ASP A 131 -1.80 12.81 -18.04
N GLU A 132 -2.58 12.01 -18.78
CA GLU A 132 -4.02 11.86 -18.53
C GLU A 132 -4.30 11.17 -17.19
N ALA A 133 -3.53 10.13 -16.86
CA ALA A 133 -3.64 9.46 -15.57
C ALA A 133 -3.34 10.42 -14.42
N HIS A 134 -2.24 11.18 -14.48
CA HIS A 134 -1.89 12.17 -13.46
C HIS A 134 -2.96 13.25 -13.33
N GLN A 135 -3.42 13.83 -14.46
CA GLN A 135 -4.48 14.84 -14.44
C GLN A 135 -5.78 14.31 -13.85
N THR A 136 -6.11 13.05 -14.10
CA THR A 136 -7.34 12.44 -13.58
C THR A 136 -7.22 12.13 -12.08
N LEU A 137 -6.11 11.52 -11.66
CA LEU A 137 -5.92 11.05 -10.30
C LEU A 137 -5.62 12.18 -9.31
N ASP A 138 -4.93 13.23 -9.75
CA ASP A 138 -4.59 14.40 -8.91
C ASP A 138 -5.73 15.43 -8.80
N ASN A 139 -6.82 15.25 -9.55
CA ASN A 139 -7.97 16.16 -9.57
C ASN A 139 -9.27 15.49 -9.10
N GLU A 140 -10.43 16.14 -9.41
CA GLU A 140 -11.75 15.71 -8.92
C GLU A 140 -12.08 14.21 -9.10
N PRO A 141 -11.79 13.52 -10.23
CA PRO A 141 -12.11 12.12 -10.35
C PRO A 141 -11.34 11.24 -9.35
N GLY A 142 -10.03 11.50 -9.19
CA GLY A 142 -9.19 10.77 -8.22
C GLY A 142 -9.59 11.11 -6.78
N LYS A 143 -9.87 12.39 -6.48
CA LYS A 143 -10.36 12.82 -5.19
C LYS A 143 -11.70 12.17 -4.83
N ALA A 144 -12.63 12.08 -5.77
CA ALA A 144 -13.93 11.47 -5.53
C ALA A 144 -13.81 9.98 -5.11
N ILE A 145 -12.82 9.24 -5.66
CA ILE A 145 -12.53 7.87 -5.23
C ILE A 145 -11.85 7.88 -3.85
N ALA A 146 -10.90 8.79 -3.61
CA ALA A 146 -10.22 8.92 -2.32
C ALA A 146 -11.20 9.21 -1.17
N ASP A 147 -12.17 10.09 -1.39
CA ASP A 147 -13.19 10.46 -0.40
C ASP A 147 -14.08 9.26 0.01
N LEU A 148 -14.23 8.24 -0.85
CA LEU A 148 -14.99 7.04 -0.48
C LEU A 148 -14.32 6.22 0.62
N PHE A 149 -13.01 6.36 0.81
CA PHE A 149 -12.29 5.70 1.90
C PHE A 149 -12.66 6.25 3.27
N GLU A 150 -13.20 7.46 3.38
CA GLU A 150 -13.66 8.05 4.65
C GLU A 150 -14.76 7.22 5.35
N SER A 151 -15.45 6.36 4.60
CA SER A 151 -16.46 5.43 5.14
C SER A 151 -15.89 4.07 5.56
N THR A 152 -14.58 3.88 5.49
CA THR A 152 -13.87 2.64 5.82
C THR A 152 -12.87 2.88 6.96
N ASP A 153 -12.20 1.82 7.40
CA ASP A 153 -11.10 1.90 8.39
C ASP A 153 -9.76 2.31 7.74
N LEU A 154 -9.77 2.71 6.47
CA LEU A 154 -8.59 3.15 5.72
C LEU A 154 -8.73 4.62 5.31
N LYS A 155 -7.62 5.33 5.30
CA LYS A 155 -7.53 6.69 4.74
C LYS A 155 -6.58 6.69 3.56
N MET A 156 -7.07 7.15 2.41
CA MET A 156 -6.23 7.35 1.25
C MET A 156 -5.41 8.63 1.40
N LEU A 157 -4.09 8.53 1.22
CA LEU A 157 -3.17 9.68 1.30
C LEU A 157 -2.89 10.27 -0.08
N CYS A 158 -2.55 9.43 -1.06
CA CYS A 158 -2.24 9.84 -2.42
C CYS A 158 -2.23 8.62 -3.36
N TYR A 159 -2.11 8.89 -4.65
CA TYR A 159 -1.79 7.90 -5.67
C TYR A 159 -0.29 7.93 -5.98
N TRP A 160 0.30 6.75 -6.15
CA TRP A 160 1.64 6.58 -6.71
C TRP A 160 1.54 5.85 -8.04
N GLU A 161 2.22 6.37 -9.04
CA GLU A 161 2.28 5.74 -10.34
C GLU A 161 3.15 4.48 -10.29
N SER A 162 2.65 3.38 -10.85
CA SER A 162 3.41 2.15 -11.04
C SER A 162 3.81 1.93 -12.51
N GLY A 163 3.15 2.58 -13.42
CA GLY A 163 3.39 2.52 -14.86
C GLY A 163 2.36 1.71 -15.64
N MET A 164 2.36 1.84 -16.96
CA MET A 164 1.54 1.05 -17.87
C MET A 164 1.92 -0.43 -17.77
N ARG A 165 0.93 -1.30 -17.93
CA ARG A 165 1.09 -2.74 -17.77
C ARG A 165 1.27 -3.43 -19.11
N HIS A 166 1.97 -4.56 -19.07
CA HIS A 166 2.33 -5.33 -20.26
C HIS A 166 2.22 -6.82 -19.97
N VAL A 167 2.00 -7.63 -20.99
CA VAL A 167 1.88 -9.08 -20.85
C VAL A 167 3.22 -9.76 -21.11
N THR A 168 3.65 -10.66 -20.20
CA THR A 168 4.68 -11.64 -20.48
C THR A 168 4.07 -13.03 -20.57
N ASN A 169 4.64 -13.90 -21.41
CA ASN A 169 4.20 -15.28 -21.52
C ASN A 169 5.30 -16.21 -22.07
N SER A 170 5.10 -17.53 -21.96
CA SER A 170 6.03 -18.57 -22.42
C SER A 170 5.55 -19.29 -23.71
N ARG A 171 4.49 -18.82 -24.38
CA ARG A 171 3.87 -19.52 -25.52
C ARG A 171 4.12 -18.86 -26.88
N ASN A 172 3.75 -17.58 -27.02
CA ASN A 172 3.79 -16.89 -28.32
C ASN A 172 3.78 -15.36 -28.15
N PRO A 173 4.29 -14.60 -29.12
CA PRO A 173 4.07 -13.15 -29.17
C PRO A 173 2.58 -12.84 -29.19
N ILE A 174 2.15 -11.80 -28.45
CA ILE A 174 0.78 -11.31 -28.47
C ILE A 174 0.75 -10.02 -29.28
N ILE A 175 0.09 -10.06 -30.44
CA ILE A 175 -0.05 -8.96 -31.38
C ILE A 175 -1.51 -8.52 -31.47
N THR A 176 -2.44 -9.47 -31.31
CA THR A 176 -3.88 -9.25 -31.37
C THR A 176 -4.56 -9.92 -30.16
N PRO A 177 -5.78 -9.53 -29.79
CA PRO A 177 -6.54 -10.21 -28.74
C PRO A 177 -6.73 -11.71 -28.99
N ALA A 178 -6.79 -12.16 -30.26
CA ALA A 178 -6.92 -13.57 -30.60
C ALA A 178 -5.73 -14.43 -30.15
N ASP A 179 -4.54 -13.83 -30.02
CA ASP A 179 -3.33 -14.52 -29.57
C ASP A 179 -3.38 -14.89 -28.07
N MET A 180 -4.35 -14.31 -27.33
CA MET A 180 -4.62 -14.61 -25.92
C MET A 180 -5.45 -15.88 -25.73
N SER A 181 -6.05 -16.42 -26.80
CA SER A 181 -7.01 -17.52 -26.71
C SER A 181 -6.44 -18.75 -26.01
N GLY A 182 -7.09 -19.17 -24.92
CA GLY A 182 -6.71 -20.32 -24.11
C GLY A 182 -5.39 -20.15 -23.34
N LEU A 183 -4.82 -18.94 -23.27
CA LEU A 183 -3.63 -18.63 -22.48
C LEU A 183 -4.02 -18.58 -21.00
N LYS A 184 -3.40 -19.40 -20.16
CA LYS A 184 -3.58 -19.32 -18.70
C LYS A 184 -2.81 -18.12 -18.20
N ILE A 185 -3.52 -17.05 -17.83
CA ILE A 185 -2.89 -15.81 -17.38
C ILE A 185 -3.11 -15.60 -15.89
N ARG A 186 -2.05 -15.33 -15.16
CA ARG A 186 -2.15 -14.88 -13.77
C ARG A 186 -2.69 -13.45 -13.75
N THR A 187 -3.66 -13.22 -12.86
CA THR A 187 -4.16 -11.88 -12.52
C THR A 187 -3.97 -11.63 -11.03
N VAL A 188 -4.09 -10.37 -10.62
CA VAL A 188 -4.33 -10.05 -9.21
C VAL A 188 -5.72 -10.54 -8.79
N VAL A 189 -6.03 -10.50 -7.49
CA VAL A 189 -7.35 -10.86 -6.96
C VAL A 189 -8.34 -9.73 -7.28
N SER A 190 -8.73 -9.61 -8.55
CA SER A 190 -9.64 -8.59 -9.07
C SER A 190 -10.62 -9.21 -10.05
N ALA A 191 -11.92 -9.10 -9.77
CA ALA A 191 -12.97 -9.58 -10.66
C ALA A 191 -12.97 -8.83 -12.00
N THR A 192 -12.66 -7.53 -11.97
CA THR A 192 -12.57 -6.69 -13.19
C THR A 192 -11.45 -7.16 -14.10
N GLN A 193 -10.25 -7.43 -13.55
CA GLN A 193 -9.14 -7.94 -14.35
C GLN A 193 -9.44 -9.35 -14.89
N GLN A 194 -10.01 -10.24 -14.07
CA GLN A 194 -10.40 -11.58 -14.55
C GLN A 194 -11.37 -11.48 -15.73
N ALA A 195 -12.44 -10.68 -15.61
CA ALA A 195 -13.40 -10.46 -16.68
C ALA A 195 -12.75 -9.87 -17.95
N THR A 196 -11.77 -8.99 -17.79
CA THR A 196 -11.01 -8.42 -18.92
C THR A 196 -10.29 -9.51 -19.71
N TRP A 197 -9.55 -10.39 -19.03
CA TRP A 197 -8.80 -11.44 -19.72
C TRP A 197 -9.70 -12.54 -20.27
N GLU A 198 -10.81 -12.87 -19.61
CA GLU A 198 -11.84 -13.74 -20.16
C GLU A 198 -12.44 -13.18 -21.45
N ALA A 199 -12.68 -11.88 -21.52
CA ALA A 199 -13.20 -11.22 -22.74
C ALA A 199 -12.19 -11.31 -23.92
N PHE A 200 -10.89 -11.39 -23.65
CA PHE A 200 -9.86 -11.65 -24.65
C PHE A 200 -9.67 -13.15 -24.97
N GLY A 201 -10.45 -14.03 -24.34
CA GLY A 201 -10.40 -15.48 -24.55
C GLY A 201 -9.29 -16.20 -23.77
N ALA A 202 -8.62 -15.53 -22.84
CA ALA A 202 -7.66 -16.14 -21.93
C ALA A 202 -8.38 -16.86 -20.75
N ILE A 203 -7.62 -17.60 -19.98
CA ILE A 203 -8.09 -18.31 -18.78
C ILE A 203 -7.40 -17.65 -17.57
N PRO A 204 -8.03 -16.67 -16.91
CA PRO A 204 -7.41 -15.97 -15.78
C PRO A 204 -7.37 -16.86 -14.53
N MET A 205 -6.28 -16.72 -13.77
CA MET A 205 -6.08 -17.35 -12.47
C MET A 205 -5.58 -16.30 -11.48
N ALA A 206 -6.37 -16.02 -10.46
CA ALA A 206 -5.98 -15.08 -9.41
C ALA A 206 -4.95 -15.72 -8.48
N LEU A 207 -3.76 -15.12 -8.38
CA LEU A 207 -2.68 -15.53 -7.48
C LEU A 207 -2.05 -14.29 -6.84
N ASP A 208 -1.65 -14.40 -5.57
CA ASP A 208 -0.88 -13.36 -4.91
C ASP A 208 0.50 -13.20 -5.57
N MET A 209 1.08 -11.98 -5.47
CA MET A 209 2.33 -11.66 -6.16
C MET A 209 3.49 -12.58 -5.76
N GLY A 210 3.55 -13.01 -4.50
CA GLY A 210 4.58 -13.92 -4.01
C GLY A 210 4.58 -15.31 -4.64
N GLU A 211 3.46 -15.72 -5.26
CA GLU A 211 3.29 -17.04 -5.89
C GLU A 211 3.61 -17.02 -7.40
N VAL A 212 3.64 -15.83 -8.02
CA VAL A 212 3.65 -15.68 -9.49
C VAL A 212 4.87 -16.31 -10.14
N PHE A 213 6.08 -16.00 -9.64
CA PHE A 213 7.31 -16.54 -10.23
C PHE A 213 7.31 -18.09 -10.27
N THR A 214 6.93 -18.70 -9.15
CA THR A 214 6.85 -20.17 -9.06
C THR A 214 5.77 -20.75 -9.97
N ALA A 215 4.62 -20.10 -10.06
CA ALA A 215 3.53 -20.54 -10.94
C ALA A 215 3.91 -20.46 -12.43
N LEU A 216 4.66 -19.44 -12.84
CA LEU A 216 5.21 -19.30 -14.19
C LEU A 216 6.30 -20.36 -14.45
N GLN A 217 7.23 -20.54 -13.51
CA GLN A 217 8.32 -21.52 -13.63
C GLN A 217 7.80 -22.95 -13.78
N ASN A 218 6.74 -23.31 -13.06
CA ASN A 218 6.11 -24.63 -13.10
C ASN A 218 5.03 -24.75 -14.19
N HIS A 219 4.82 -23.74 -15.02
CA HIS A 219 3.78 -23.69 -16.05
C HIS A 219 2.36 -23.95 -15.52
N THR A 220 2.11 -23.63 -14.24
CA THR A 220 0.75 -23.60 -13.69
C THR A 220 -0.07 -22.52 -14.40
N VAL A 221 0.58 -21.40 -14.69
CA VAL A 221 0.13 -20.35 -15.61
C VAL A 221 1.15 -20.15 -16.73
N ASP A 222 0.68 -19.74 -17.91
CA ASP A 222 1.52 -19.51 -19.09
C ASP A 222 2.00 -18.04 -19.14
N ALA A 223 1.25 -17.13 -18.54
CA ALA A 223 1.39 -15.70 -18.66
C ALA A 223 1.12 -14.96 -17.36
N GLN A 224 1.58 -13.74 -17.30
CA GLN A 224 1.21 -12.71 -16.34
C GLN A 224 1.21 -11.34 -17.00
N GLU A 225 0.59 -10.36 -16.36
CA GLU A 225 0.62 -8.96 -16.77
C GLU A 225 1.14 -8.10 -15.62
N ASN A 226 1.95 -7.10 -15.93
CA ASN A 226 2.51 -6.20 -14.93
C ASN A 226 3.22 -5.02 -15.58
N THR A 227 3.64 -4.07 -14.74
CA THR A 227 4.52 -2.99 -15.16
C THR A 227 5.93 -3.50 -15.46
N LEU A 228 6.70 -2.79 -16.26
CA LEU A 228 8.09 -3.17 -16.57
C LEU A 228 8.97 -3.22 -15.32
N SER A 229 8.75 -2.33 -14.35
CA SER A 229 9.46 -2.33 -13.08
C SER A 229 9.23 -3.62 -12.31
N SER A 230 7.97 -4.07 -12.20
CA SER A 230 7.63 -5.35 -11.54
C SER A 230 8.21 -6.54 -12.28
N ILE A 231 8.10 -6.57 -13.62
CA ILE A 231 8.68 -7.64 -14.45
C ILE A 231 10.18 -7.77 -14.22
N THR A 232 10.87 -6.65 -14.07
CA THR A 232 12.32 -6.60 -13.84
C THR A 232 12.66 -6.98 -12.40
N SER A 233 12.03 -6.38 -11.39
CA SER A 233 12.31 -6.62 -9.97
C SER A 233 12.07 -8.07 -9.57
N TYR A 234 11.00 -8.67 -10.09
CA TYR A 234 10.69 -10.09 -9.87
C TYR A 234 11.37 -11.05 -10.87
N LYS A 235 12.23 -10.53 -11.75
CA LYS A 235 12.99 -11.31 -12.73
C LYS A 235 12.11 -12.24 -13.58
N MET A 236 10.89 -11.79 -13.92
CA MET A 236 9.93 -12.60 -14.70
C MET A 236 10.53 -13.05 -16.05
N TYR A 237 11.50 -12.30 -16.57
CA TYR A 237 12.24 -12.61 -17.80
C TYR A 237 13.08 -13.90 -17.69
N GLU A 238 13.34 -14.43 -16.49
CA GLU A 238 14.03 -15.73 -16.32
C GLU A 238 13.10 -16.93 -16.60
N VAL A 239 11.78 -16.72 -16.58
CA VAL A 239 10.75 -17.77 -16.72
C VAL A 239 9.70 -17.45 -17.78
N GLN A 240 9.90 -16.39 -18.56
CA GLN A 240 8.99 -15.95 -19.63
C GLN A 240 9.78 -15.62 -20.91
N ASP A 241 9.38 -16.18 -22.03
CA ASP A 241 10.08 -16.05 -23.33
C ASP A 241 9.70 -14.79 -24.10
N TYR A 242 8.50 -14.26 -23.88
CA TYR A 242 7.93 -13.16 -24.64
C TYR A 242 7.45 -12.05 -23.73
N LEU A 243 7.74 -10.81 -24.13
CA LEU A 243 7.16 -9.58 -23.60
C LEU A 243 6.39 -8.89 -24.73
N SER A 244 5.10 -8.68 -24.55
CA SER A 244 4.25 -7.93 -25.47
C SER A 244 3.84 -6.61 -24.84
N MET A 245 4.20 -5.50 -25.50
CA MET A 245 3.95 -4.14 -25.03
C MET A 245 2.49 -3.77 -25.29
N THR A 246 1.60 -4.21 -24.42
CA THR A 246 0.15 -4.08 -24.57
C THR A 246 -0.40 -2.73 -24.11
N TYR A 247 0.31 -2.03 -23.22
CA TYR A 247 -0.06 -0.68 -22.71
C TYR A 247 -1.50 -0.59 -22.17
N HIS A 248 -1.93 -1.59 -21.42
CA HIS A 248 -3.27 -1.63 -20.83
C HIS A 248 -3.31 -1.12 -19.39
#